data_0e674b94620cb2d02cc0651f1a686c08
#
_entry.id   0e674b94620cb2d02cc0651f1a686c08
#
_cell.length_a   1.000
_cell.length_b   1.000
_cell.length_c   1.000
_cell.angle_alpha   90.00
_cell.angle_beta   90.00
_cell.angle_gamma   90.00
#
_symmetry.space_group_name_H-M   'P 1'
#
loop_
_entity.id
_entity.type
_entity.pdbx_description
1 polymer ?
#
loop_
_entity_poly.entity_id
_entity_poly.type
_entity_poly.pdbx_seq_one_letter_code
_entity_poly.pdbx_strand_id
1 'polypeptide(L)'
;MIARPGLLASPISALISALMFCALMPGLALIAPAIAGSVDMAPINAMDRAAFVEKFGGIFENSPWVAEKASEKRPFASLDDMHAAMVAVVKHATAPSQLALLKSHPDLAGKEAQAGTMTASSVAEQASAGLNALSHEEMVQISHLNAAYKKKFGFPFIIAVRMHTKEGILFEFNRRLKNETQTEFANDLENVYIITRLRLNKLLDAS
;
A
#
# COMPACT_ATOMS: atom_id res chain seq x y z
N MET A 1 -2.49 35.79 67.08
CA MET A 1 -3.46 36.64 67.73
C MET A 1 -4.71 36.60 66.86
N ILE A 2 -5.71 35.78 67.31
CA ILE A 2 -7.07 36.17 67.66
C ILE A 2 -7.85 36.56 66.35
N ALA A 3 -9.02 36.09 65.97
CA ALA A 3 -10.00 35.13 66.47
C ALA A 3 -11.02 34.89 65.33
N ARG A 4 -11.63 33.72 65.34
CA ARG A 4 -12.99 33.49 64.80
C ARG A 4 -14.03 34.20 65.66
N PRO A 5 -15.33 34.38 65.31
CA PRO A 5 -16.31 33.40 64.83
C PRO A 5 -17.33 34.05 63.83
N GLY A 6 -18.34 33.47 63.29
CA GLY A 6 -19.23 32.41 63.59
C GLY A 6 -20.60 32.62 62.93
N LEU A 7 -21.24 31.52 62.68
CA LEU A 7 -22.68 31.15 62.81
C LEU A 7 -23.77 31.59 61.82
N LEU A 8 -24.39 30.55 61.26
CA LEU A 8 -25.84 30.20 61.19
C LEU A 8 -26.67 30.93 60.15
N ALA A 9 -27.54 30.37 59.35
CA ALA A 9 -28.55 29.32 59.53
C ALA A 9 -29.16 28.90 58.18
N SER A 10 -29.62 27.68 58.09
CA SER A 10 -30.58 27.09 57.13
C SER A 10 -32.00 27.63 57.44
N PRO A 11 -33.06 27.07 56.78
CA PRO A 11 -33.37 26.59 55.43
C PRO A 11 -34.66 27.20 54.90
N ILE A 12 -34.97 27.06 53.62
CA ILE A 12 -36.38 27.03 53.18
C ILE A 12 -36.49 26.12 51.94
N SER A 13 -37.26 25.05 52.17
CA SER A 13 -37.79 24.16 51.12
C SER A 13 -38.74 24.91 50.16
N ALA A 14 -38.59 24.68 48.88
CA ALA A 14 -39.68 24.87 47.93
C ALA A 14 -39.69 23.73 46.92
N LEU A 15 -40.67 22.85 47.11
CA LEU A 15 -41.13 21.91 46.09
C LEU A 15 -41.65 22.72 44.88
N ILE A 16 -41.15 22.43 43.72
CA ILE A 16 -41.86 22.76 42.47
C ILE A 16 -41.80 21.52 41.55
N SER A 17 -42.99 21.11 41.18
CA SER A 17 -43.39 19.95 40.37
C SER A 17 -42.59 19.78 39.10
N ALA A 18 -42.21 18.55 38.86
CA ALA A 18 -41.69 18.06 37.60
C ALA A 18 -42.82 17.96 36.56
N LEU A 19 -42.78 18.79 35.54
CA LEU A 19 -43.47 18.54 34.27
C LEU A 19 -42.53 17.77 33.36
N MET A 20 -42.86 16.52 33.14
CA MET A 20 -42.19 15.57 32.25
C MET A 20 -42.51 15.98 30.81
N PHE A 21 -41.60 16.72 30.17
CA PHE A 21 -41.66 16.99 28.72
C PHE A 21 -40.92 15.85 28.01
N CYS A 22 -41.72 14.88 27.57
CA CYS A 22 -41.21 13.79 26.71
C CYS A 22 -40.96 14.37 25.31
N ALA A 23 -39.78 14.93 25.06
CA ALA A 23 -39.37 15.33 23.73
C ALA A 23 -39.03 14.08 22.92
N LEU A 24 -39.91 13.77 21.98
CA LEU A 24 -39.69 12.78 20.91
C LEU A 24 -38.50 13.27 20.08
N MET A 25 -37.31 12.71 20.30
CA MET A 25 -36.17 12.92 19.41
C MET A 25 -36.43 12.16 18.11
N PRO A 26 -36.43 12.83 16.95
CA PRO A 26 -36.46 12.11 15.68
C PRO A 26 -35.17 11.30 15.56
N GLY A 27 -35.33 10.00 15.25
CA GLY A 27 -34.22 9.06 15.13
C GLY A 27 -33.12 9.58 14.21
N LEU A 28 -31.94 9.77 14.78
CA LEU A 28 -30.70 9.99 14.04
C LEU A 28 -30.43 8.68 13.29
N ALA A 29 -30.83 8.60 12.03
CA ALA A 29 -30.43 7.51 11.17
C ALA A 29 -28.89 7.54 11.09
N LEU A 30 -28.23 6.57 11.74
CA LEU A 30 -26.85 6.27 11.52
C LEU A 30 -26.70 5.90 10.05
N ILE A 31 -26.28 6.87 9.23
CA ILE A 31 -25.80 6.59 7.88
C ILE A 31 -24.52 5.78 8.10
N ALA A 32 -24.63 4.46 8.07
CA ALA A 32 -23.47 3.60 7.98
C ALA A 32 -22.71 4.02 6.71
N PRO A 33 -21.39 4.28 6.79
CA PRO A 33 -20.61 4.53 5.58
C PRO A 33 -20.83 3.35 4.65
N ALA A 34 -21.13 3.62 3.38
CA ALA A 34 -21.18 2.60 2.35
C ALA A 34 -19.84 1.87 2.37
N ILE A 35 -19.85 0.62 2.80
CA ILE A 35 -18.66 -0.24 2.77
C ILE A 35 -18.41 -0.45 1.28
N ALA A 36 -17.36 0.21 0.75
CA ALA A 36 -16.80 -0.16 -0.54
C ALA A 36 -16.64 -1.68 -0.51
N GLY A 37 -17.19 -2.37 -1.52
CA GLY A 37 -17.42 -3.81 -1.49
C GLY A 37 -16.23 -4.57 -0.91
N SER A 38 -16.44 -5.20 0.24
CA SER A 38 -15.40 -6.03 0.87
C SER A 38 -15.22 -7.28 0.01
N VAL A 39 -13.96 -7.56 -0.35
CA VAL A 39 -13.62 -8.82 -1.04
C VAL A 39 -14.06 -10.00 -0.15
N ASP A 40 -14.84 -10.93 -0.72
CA ASP A 40 -15.14 -12.17 -0.02
C ASP A 40 -13.88 -13.03 0.10
N MET A 41 -13.38 -13.18 1.32
CA MET A 41 -12.17 -13.95 1.61
C MET A 41 -12.41 -15.44 1.71
N ALA A 42 -13.67 -15.92 1.79
CA ALA A 42 -13.96 -17.34 1.97
C ALA A 42 -13.44 -18.21 0.81
N PRO A 43 -13.63 -17.86 -0.47
CA PRO A 43 -13.06 -18.62 -1.59
C PRO A 43 -11.52 -18.62 -1.56
N ILE A 44 -10.90 -17.50 -1.18
CA ILE A 44 -9.44 -17.36 -1.12
C ILE A 44 -8.86 -18.24 -0.01
N ASN A 45 -9.50 -18.24 1.15
CA ASN A 45 -9.11 -19.06 2.30
C ASN A 45 -9.30 -20.57 2.05
N ALA A 46 -10.27 -20.94 1.22
CA ALA A 46 -10.54 -22.34 0.85
C ALA A 46 -9.60 -22.90 -0.22
N MET A 47 -8.80 -22.07 -0.90
CA MET A 47 -7.84 -22.53 -1.91
C MET A 47 -6.81 -23.48 -1.29
N ASP A 48 -6.43 -24.54 -2.00
CA ASP A 48 -5.19 -25.24 -1.67
C ASP A 48 -3.96 -24.35 -1.94
N ARG A 49 -2.78 -24.80 -1.52
CA ARG A 49 -1.55 -24.02 -1.68
C ARG A 49 -1.23 -23.75 -3.15
N ALA A 50 -1.41 -24.74 -4.02
CA ALA A 50 -1.06 -24.64 -5.44
C ALA A 50 -1.96 -23.60 -6.13
N ALA A 51 -3.27 -23.68 -5.93
CA ALA A 51 -4.23 -22.73 -6.48
C ALA A 51 -3.99 -21.27 -5.94
N PHE A 52 -3.63 -21.15 -4.67
CA PHE A 52 -3.28 -19.84 -4.11
C PHE A 52 -2.03 -19.26 -4.76
N VAL A 53 -0.98 -20.05 -4.95
CA VAL A 53 0.27 -19.60 -5.58
C VAL A 53 0.06 -19.31 -7.05
N GLU A 54 -0.71 -20.12 -7.77
CA GLU A 54 -1.07 -19.86 -9.17
C GLU A 54 -1.77 -18.49 -9.31
N LYS A 55 -2.73 -18.21 -8.44
CA LYS A 55 -3.50 -16.95 -8.51
C LYS A 55 -2.71 -15.73 -8.04
N PHE A 56 -1.94 -15.85 -6.97
CA PHE A 56 -1.31 -14.70 -6.29
C PHE A 56 0.21 -14.64 -6.41
N GLY A 57 0.85 -15.65 -6.99
CA GLY A 57 2.32 -15.72 -7.12
C GLY A 57 2.94 -14.62 -7.97
N GLY A 58 2.15 -14.03 -8.90
CA GLY A 58 2.59 -12.91 -9.75
C GLY A 58 2.40 -11.52 -9.12
N ILE A 59 1.83 -11.43 -7.90
CA ILE A 59 1.61 -10.13 -7.23
C ILE A 59 2.94 -9.43 -6.92
N PHE A 60 3.92 -10.17 -6.39
CA PHE A 60 5.30 -9.71 -6.25
C PHE A 60 6.09 -10.12 -7.47
N GLU A 61 6.69 -9.16 -8.15
CA GLU A 61 7.38 -9.34 -9.45
C GLU A 61 8.32 -10.55 -9.43
N ASN A 62 8.07 -11.55 -10.28
CA ASN A 62 8.86 -12.78 -10.40
C ASN A 62 9.26 -13.44 -9.06
N SER A 63 8.43 -13.28 -8.02
CA SER A 63 8.74 -13.73 -6.65
C SER A 63 7.59 -14.54 -6.03
N PRO A 64 7.21 -15.68 -6.62
CA PRO A 64 6.10 -16.50 -6.14
C PRO A 64 6.30 -17.03 -4.72
N TRP A 65 7.54 -17.09 -4.23
CA TRP A 65 7.87 -17.48 -2.87
C TRP A 65 7.18 -16.64 -1.80
N VAL A 66 6.79 -15.38 -2.12
CA VAL A 66 6.05 -14.51 -1.21
C VAL A 66 4.64 -15.07 -1.01
N ALA A 67 3.93 -15.40 -2.09
CA ALA A 67 2.61 -16.01 -2.01
C ALA A 67 2.67 -17.40 -1.37
N GLU A 68 3.69 -18.20 -1.69
CA GLU A 68 3.91 -19.53 -1.07
C GLU A 68 3.96 -19.44 0.45
N LYS A 69 4.81 -18.57 1.00
CA LYS A 69 4.96 -18.39 2.46
C LYS A 69 3.74 -17.71 3.09
N ALA A 70 3.13 -16.75 2.41
CA ALA A 70 1.93 -16.09 2.91
C ALA A 70 0.75 -17.07 2.99
N SER A 71 0.65 -18.04 2.08
CA SER A 71 -0.43 -19.05 2.09
C SER A 71 -0.51 -19.85 3.39
N GLU A 72 0.60 -19.97 4.13
CA GLU A 72 0.70 -20.65 5.42
C GLU A 72 0.04 -19.86 6.57
N LYS A 73 -0.29 -18.60 6.33
CA LYS A 73 -0.91 -17.69 7.32
C LYS A 73 -2.43 -17.62 7.23
N ARG A 74 -3.03 -18.38 6.30
CA ARG A 74 -4.50 -18.46 6.20
C ARG A 74 -5.13 -19.07 7.45
N PRO A 75 -6.37 -18.72 7.79
CA PRO A 75 -7.27 -17.84 7.04
C PRO A 75 -6.97 -16.35 7.22
N PHE A 76 -7.18 -15.56 6.16
CA PHE A 76 -7.11 -14.10 6.20
C PHE A 76 -8.49 -13.52 6.48
N ALA A 77 -8.55 -12.52 7.37
CA ALA A 77 -9.79 -11.83 7.72
C ALA A 77 -10.24 -10.84 6.63
N SER A 78 -9.30 -10.28 5.88
CA SER A 78 -9.54 -9.27 4.85
C SER A 78 -8.43 -9.27 3.81
N LEU A 79 -8.63 -8.52 2.71
CA LEU A 79 -7.58 -8.26 1.72
C LEU A 79 -6.40 -7.52 2.33
N ASP A 80 -6.65 -6.62 3.29
CA ASP A 80 -5.58 -5.92 4.02
C ASP A 80 -4.74 -6.88 4.86
N ASP A 81 -5.38 -7.84 5.53
CA ASP A 81 -4.70 -8.87 6.32
C ASP A 81 -3.84 -9.78 5.41
N MET A 82 -4.40 -10.22 4.29
CA MET A 82 -3.65 -11.00 3.29
C MET A 82 -2.43 -10.22 2.76
N HIS A 83 -2.61 -8.95 2.38
CA HIS A 83 -1.50 -8.10 1.91
C HIS A 83 -0.46 -7.89 3.02
N ALA A 84 -0.89 -7.62 4.25
CA ALA A 84 0.01 -7.47 5.39
C ALA A 84 0.82 -8.76 5.65
N ALA A 85 0.22 -9.93 5.51
CA ALA A 85 0.93 -11.21 5.60
C ALA A 85 1.99 -11.36 4.51
N MET A 86 1.70 -10.98 3.27
CA MET A 86 2.67 -10.99 2.17
C MET A 86 3.82 -10.00 2.42
N VAL A 87 3.52 -8.78 2.85
CA VAL A 87 4.53 -7.76 3.22
C VAL A 87 5.40 -8.26 4.37
N ALA A 88 4.82 -8.90 5.37
CA ALA A 88 5.56 -9.49 6.49
C ALA A 88 6.55 -10.56 6.02
N VAL A 89 6.17 -11.41 5.04
CA VAL A 89 7.08 -12.39 4.43
C VAL A 89 8.32 -11.68 3.86
N VAL A 90 8.15 -10.58 3.14
CA VAL A 90 9.27 -9.82 2.59
C VAL A 90 10.08 -9.14 3.69
N LYS A 91 9.44 -8.51 4.67
CA LYS A 91 10.12 -7.82 5.79
C LYS A 91 10.99 -8.76 6.62
N HIS A 92 10.56 -10.02 6.78
CA HIS A 92 11.34 -11.05 7.51
C HIS A 92 12.28 -11.87 6.62
N ALA A 93 12.30 -11.62 5.31
CA ALA A 93 13.23 -12.28 4.41
C ALA A 93 14.67 -11.78 4.64
N THR A 94 15.63 -12.60 4.22
CA THR A 94 17.04 -12.21 4.26
C THR A 94 17.33 -11.03 3.34
N ALA A 95 18.33 -10.21 3.65
CA ALA A 95 18.74 -9.09 2.78
C ALA A 95 19.05 -9.53 1.34
N PRO A 96 19.70 -10.68 1.06
CA PRO A 96 19.84 -11.19 -0.30
C PRO A 96 18.50 -11.47 -0.99
N SER A 97 17.50 -12.01 -0.27
CA SER A 97 16.18 -12.30 -0.85
C SER A 97 15.41 -11.01 -1.17
N GLN A 98 15.48 -10.00 -0.28
CA GLN A 98 14.90 -8.68 -0.54
C GLN A 98 15.58 -8.00 -1.74
N LEU A 99 16.91 -8.07 -1.82
CA LEU A 99 17.65 -7.52 -2.96
C LEU A 99 17.29 -8.25 -4.27
N ALA A 100 17.10 -9.57 -4.25
CA ALA A 100 16.67 -10.34 -5.41
C ALA A 100 15.28 -9.91 -5.87
N LEU A 101 14.34 -9.67 -4.94
CA LEU A 101 13.02 -9.13 -5.23
C LEU A 101 13.11 -7.74 -5.89
N LEU A 102 13.94 -6.82 -5.38
CA LEU A 102 14.12 -5.51 -6.03
C LEU A 102 14.69 -5.67 -7.45
N LYS A 103 15.70 -6.51 -7.61
CA LYS A 103 16.35 -6.76 -8.91
C LYS A 103 15.45 -7.49 -9.93
N SER A 104 14.36 -8.11 -9.51
CA SER A 104 13.39 -8.73 -10.40
C SER A 104 12.47 -7.73 -11.11
N HIS A 105 12.42 -6.49 -10.63
CA HIS A 105 11.62 -5.44 -11.26
C HIS A 105 12.33 -4.88 -12.50
N PRO A 106 11.58 -4.63 -13.59
CA PRO A 106 12.15 -4.03 -14.80
C PRO A 106 12.50 -2.55 -14.59
N ASP A 107 13.48 -2.06 -15.32
CA ASP A 107 13.73 -0.62 -15.44
C ASP A 107 12.51 0.09 -16.04
N LEU A 108 12.27 1.35 -15.64
CA LEU A 108 11.25 2.17 -16.29
C LEU A 108 11.66 2.47 -17.75
N ALA A 109 10.76 2.16 -18.68
CA ALA A 109 11.02 2.24 -20.13
C ALA A 109 12.36 1.61 -20.57
N GLY A 110 12.79 0.57 -19.84
CA GLY A 110 14.08 -0.07 -20.00
C GLY A 110 14.12 -1.08 -21.15
N LYS A 111 15.18 -1.90 -21.13
CA LYS A 111 15.40 -2.94 -22.15
C LYS A 111 14.30 -4.00 -22.14
N GLU A 112 13.78 -4.36 -21.00
CA GLU A 112 12.68 -5.32 -20.83
C GLU A 112 11.39 -4.81 -21.47
N ALA A 113 11.13 -3.49 -21.37
CA ALA A 113 9.99 -2.86 -22.05
C ALA A 113 10.16 -2.90 -23.57
N GLN A 114 11.36 -2.59 -24.06
CA GLN A 114 11.67 -2.61 -25.49
C GLN A 114 11.67 -4.02 -26.10
N ALA A 115 12.10 -5.02 -25.31
CA ALA A 115 12.14 -6.43 -25.71
C ALA A 115 10.79 -7.15 -25.53
N GLY A 116 9.79 -6.52 -24.89
CA GLY A 116 8.50 -7.15 -24.60
C GLY A 116 8.59 -8.29 -23.58
N THR A 117 9.57 -8.27 -22.69
CA THR A 117 9.82 -9.33 -21.70
C THR A 117 9.34 -9.00 -20.30
N MET A 118 8.69 -7.84 -20.10
CA MET A 118 8.06 -7.49 -18.83
C MET A 118 6.84 -8.36 -18.53
N THR A 119 6.52 -8.50 -17.24
CA THR A 119 5.23 -9.09 -16.83
C THR A 119 4.05 -8.22 -17.33
N ALA A 120 2.90 -8.86 -17.55
CA ALA A 120 1.69 -8.14 -17.98
C ALA A 120 1.29 -7.00 -17.02
N SER A 121 1.53 -7.19 -15.72
CA SER A 121 1.29 -6.16 -14.70
C SER A 121 2.21 -4.95 -14.91
N SER A 122 3.51 -5.17 -15.07
CA SER A 122 4.50 -4.11 -15.29
C SER A 122 4.28 -3.37 -16.61
N VAL A 123 3.88 -4.08 -17.69
CA VAL A 123 3.48 -3.44 -18.96
C VAL A 123 2.31 -2.48 -18.75
N ALA A 124 1.23 -2.96 -18.10
CA ALA A 124 0.04 -2.15 -17.86
C ALA A 124 0.29 -0.96 -16.92
N GLU A 125 1.16 -1.15 -15.92
CA GLU A 125 1.56 -0.10 -14.99
C GLU A 125 2.36 1.00 -15.69
N GLN A 126 3.41 0.65 -16.42
CA GLN A 126 4.23 1.63 -17.14
C GLN A 126 3.43 2.36 -18.24
N ALA A 127 2.54 1.65 -18.94
CA ALA A 127 1.65 2.26 -19.93
C ALA A 127 0.69 3.28 -19.29
N SER A 128 0.18 3.01 -18.08
CA SER A 128 -0.73 3.93 -17.37
C SER A 128 -0.09 5.28 -17.00
N ALA A 129 1.23 5.34 -16.92
CA ALA A 129 2.00 6.56 -16.68
C ALA A 129 2.59 7.17 -17.98
N GLY A 130 2.20 6.66 -19.14
CA GLY A 130 2.68 7.17 -20.45
C GLY A 130 4.13 6.78 -20.79
N LEU A 131 4.73 5.83 -20.05
CA LEU A 131 6.12 5.43 -20.27
C LEU A 131 6.30 4.56 -21.54
N ASN A 132 5.21 4.15 -22.17
CA ASN A 132 5.20 3.48 -23.48
C ASN A 132 5.12 4.45 -24.68
N ALA A 133 5.02 5.75 -24.42
CA ALA A 133 4.87 6.80 -25.44
C ALA A 133 5.82 7.98 -25.18
N LEU A 134 7.07 7.67 -24.81
CA LEU A 134 8.11 8.68 -24.55
C LEU A 134 8.64 9.27 -25.87
N SER A 135 8.98 10.56 -25.86
CA SER A 135 9.81 11.15 -26.91
C SER A 135 11.22 10.54 -26.88
N HIS A 136 12.00 10.79 -27.93
CA HIS A 136 13.38 10.34 -27.97
C HIS A 136 14.20 10.94 -26.81
N GLU A 137 14.03 12.23 -26.55
CA GLU A 137 14.71 12.96 -25.47
C GLU A 137 14.35 12.40 -24.10
N GLU A 138 13.07 12.13 -23.86
CA GLU A 138 12.58 11.53 -22.61
C GLU A 138 13.13 10.12 -22.41
N MET A 139 13.20 9.32 -23.47
CA MET A 139 13.78 7.98 -23.42
C MET A 139 15.27 8.02 -23.09
N VAL A 140 16.03 8.91 -23.70
CA VAL A 140 17.44 9.13 -23.40
C VAL A 140 17.61 9.55 -21.94
N GLN A 141 16.80 10.50 -21.47
CA GLN A 141 16.84 10.95 -20.07
C GLN A 141 16.57 9.82 -19.07
N ILE A 142 15.50 9.06 -19.28
CA ILE A 142 15.16 7.92 -18.39
C ILE A 142 16.25 6.85 -18.43
N SER A 143 16.81 6.56 -19.60
CA SER A 143 17.92 5.62 -19.74
C SER A 143 19.15 6.03 -18.93
N HIS A 144 19.52 7.31 -18.98
CA HIS A 144 20.60 7.86 -18.18
C HIS A 144 20.31 7.77 -16.68
N LEU A 145 19.09 8.09 -16.25
CA LEU A 145 18.66 8.00 -14.85
C LEU A 145 18.68 6.55 -14.35
N ASN A 146 18.17 5.59 -15.13
CA ASN A 146 18.25 4.16 -14.80
C ASN A 146 19.69 3.70 -14.62
N ALA A 147 20.59 4.08 -15.55
CA ALA A 147 22.00 3.72 -15.48
C ALA A 147 22.69 4.32 -14.25
N ALA A 148 22.45 5.60 -13.95
CA ALA A 148 23.00 6.30 -12.80
C ALA A 148 22.51 5.67 -11.49
N TYR A 149 21.21 5.34 -11.41
CA TYR A 149 20.58 4.74 -10.24
C TYR A 149 21.15 3.35 -9.95
N LYS A 150 21.16 2.47 -10.95
CA LYS A 150 21.75 1.14 -10.79
C LYS A 150 23.24 1.16 -10.49
N LYS A 151 24.00 2.12 -11.06
CA LYS A 151 25.41 2.29 -10.73
C LYS A 151 25.60 2.67 -9.26
N LYS A 152 24.72 3.54 -8.73
CA LYS A 152 24.83 4.01 -7.34
C LYS A 152 24.34 2.96 -6.33
N PHE A 153 23.19 2.34 -6.56
CA PHE A 153 22.50 1.55 -5.56
C PHE A 153 22.56 0.02 -5.80
N GLY A 154 22.81 -0.42 -7.03
CA GLY A 154 22.95 -1.85 -7.38
C GLY A 154 21.62 -2.56 -7.63
N PHE A 155 20.49 -1.82 -7.70
CA PHE A 155 19.14 -2.30 -8.01
C PHE A 155 18.38 -1.25 -8.84
N PRO A 156 17.28 -1.61 -9.55
CA PRO A 156 16.51 -0.66 -10.35
C PRO A 156 15.75 0.34 -9.47
N PHE A 157 15.43 1.50 -10.02
CA PHE A 157 14.51 2.46 -9.42
C PHE A 157 13.08 1.93 -9.48
N ILE A 158 12.44 1.80 -8.33
CA ILE A 158 11.07 1.31 -8.20
C ILE A 158 10.18 2.44 -7.66
N ILE A 159 9.09 2.70 -8.37
CA ILE A 159 8.08 3.68 -7.98
C ILE A 159 6.70 3.18 -8.37
N ALA A 160 5.69 3.45 -7.56
CA ALA A 160 4.30 3.14 -7.85
C ALA A 160 3.78 4.08 -8.97
N VAL A 161 4.16 3.80 -10.22
CA VAL A 161 3.93 4.68 -11.38
C VAL A 161 2.47 5.13 -11.54
N ARG A 162 1.50 4.29 -11.15
CA ARG A 162 0.07 4.64 -11.18
C ARG A 162 -0.31 5.81 -10.27
N MET A 163 0.55 6.20 -9.35
CA MET A 163 0.34 7.30 -8.40
C MET A 163 1.06 8.59 -8.83
N HIS A 164 1.72 8.58 -9.99
CA HIS A 164 2.53 9.69 -10.44
C HIS A 164 2.23 10.06 -11.89
N THR A 165 2.43 11.33 -12.23
CA THR A 165 2.58 11.76 -13.62
C THR A 165 4.01 11.46 -14.10
N LYS A 166 4.24 11.52 -15.40
CA LYS A 166 5.57 11.34 -15.97
C LYS A 166 6.60 12.34 -15.40
N GLU A 167 6.22 13.59 -15.27
CA GLU A 167 7.04 14.64 -14.66
C GLU A 167 7.34 14.36 -13.19
N GLY A 168 6.33 13.86 -12.45
CA GLY A 168 6.47 13.43 -11.07
C GLY A 168 7.47 12.27 -10.92
N ILE A 169 7.44 11.30 -11.83
CA ILE A 169 8.42 10.20 -11.86
C ILE A 169 9.84 10.74 -12.07
N LEU A 170 10.05 11.62 -13.03
CA LEU A 170 11.35 12.23 -13.29
C LEU A 170 11.85 13.07 -12.11
N PHE A 171 10.95 13.81 -11.46
CA PHE A 171 11.26 14.55 -10.25
C PHE A 171 11.72 13.61 -9.11
N GLU A 172 10.96 12.56 -8.84
CA GLU A 172 11.29 11.57 -7.83
C GLU A 172 12.61 10.84 -8.12
N PHE A 173 12.88 10.50 -9.37
CA PHE A 173 14.13 9.90 -9.78
C PHE A 173 15.33 10.77 -9.38
N ASN A 174 15.29 12.07 -9.75
CA ASN A 174 16.37 13.02 -9.45
C ASN A 174 16.51 13.28 -7.93
N ARG A 175 15.38 13.30 -7.20
CA ARG A 175 15.38 13.47 -5.76
C ARG A 175 16.00 12.27 -5.07
N ARG A 176 15.59 11.06 -5.45
CA ARG A 176 15.99 9.80 -4.81
C ARG A 176 17.42 9.41 -5.15
N LEU A 177 17.94 9.81 -6.29
CA LEU A 177 19.38 9.68 -6.60
C LEU A 177 20.31 10.36 -5.59
N LYS A 178 19.82 11.29 -4.76
CA LYS A 178 20.60 11.95 -3.71
C LYS A 178 20.63 11.18 -2.39
N ASN A 179 19.77 10.20 -2.23
CA ASN A 179 19.66 9.43 -0.99
C ASN A 179 20.87 8.54 -0.72
N GLU A 180 21.01 8.12 0.53
CA GLU A 180 21.92 7.05 0.93
C GLU A 180 21.36 5.68 0.54
N THR A 181 22.22 4.70 0.28
CA THR A 181 21.82 3.37 -0.23
C THR A 181 20.82 2.67 0.68
N GLN A 182 20.99 2.74 2.00
CA GLN A 182 20.07 2.11 2.95
C GLN A 182 18.66 2.74 2.91
N THR A 183 18.61 4.07 2.83
CA THR A 183 17.35 4.83 2.69
C THR A 183 16.65 4.44 1.39
N GLU A 184 17.41 4.32 0.32
CA GLU A 184 16.87 4.03 -1.01
C GLU A 184 16.37 2.59 -1.12
N PHE A 185 17.09 1.65 -0.51
CA PHE A 185 16.64 0.26 -0.40
C PHE A 185 15.28 0.15 0.32
N ALA A 186 15.11 0.89 1.42
CA ALA A 186 13.84 0.93 2.13
C ALA A 186 12.72 1.59 1.30
N ASN A 187 13.03 2.70 0.59
CA ASN A 187 12.08 3.37 -0.30
C ASN A 187 11.59 2.45 -1.42
N ASP A 188 12.48 1.69 -2.04
CA ASP A 188 12.08 0.74 -3.09
C ASP A 188 11.18 -0.37 -2.55
N LEU A 189 11.49 -0.94 -1.38
CA LEU A 189 10.62 -1.92 -0.75
C LEU A 189 9.23 -1.35 -0.43
N GLU A 190 9.14 -0.13 0.10
CA GLU A 190 7.84 0.51 0.36
C GLU A 190 7.06 0.76 -0.94
N ASN A 191 7.72 1.13 -2.04
CA ASN A 191 7.07 1.24 -3.35
C ASN A 191 6.59 -0.13 -3.86
N VAL A 192 7.36 -1.20 -3.66
CA VAL A 192 6.91 -2.58 -3.96
C VAL A 192 5.63 -2.89 -3.18
N TYR A 193 5.53 -2.53 -1.90
CA TYR A 193 4.33 -2.78 -1.10
C TYR A 193 3.12 -2.01 -1.63
N ILE A 194 3.29 -0.77 -2.07
CA ILE A 194 2.21 0.00 -2.70
C ILE A 194 1.79 -0.65 -4.02
N ILE A 195 2.74 -1.01 -4.89
CA ILE A 195 2.47 -1.67 -6.17
C ILE A 195 1.69 -2.96 -5.97
N THR A 196 2.13 -3.80 -5.04
CA THR A 196 1.49 -5.10 -4.79
C THR A 196 0.08 -4.97 -4.22
N ARG A 197 -0.19 -3.92 -3.42
CA ARG A 197 -1.54 -3.60 -2.97
C ARG A 197 -2.45 -3.20 -4.14
N LEU A 198 -1.96 -2.37 -5.04
CA LEU A 198 -2.69 -1.96 -6.24
C LEU A 198 -2.97 -3.15 -7.18
N ARG A 199 -2.01 -4.07 -7.31
CA ARG A 199 -2.17 -5.31 -8.09
C ARG A 199 -3.23 -6.23 -7.49
N LEU A 200 -3.24 -6.41 -6.16
CA LEU A 200 -4.27 -7.19 -5.46
C LEU A 200 -5.65 -6.59 -5.66
N ASN A 201 -5.81 -5.29 -5.48
CA ASN A 201 -7.08 -4.62 -5.74
C ASN A 201 -7.56 -4.90 -7.17
N LYS A 202 -6.71 -4.66 -8.16
CA LYS A 202 -7.05 -4.89 -9.57
C LYS A 202 -7.42 -6.36 -9.86
N LEU A 203 -6.70 -7.31 -9.27
CA LEU A 203 -6.93 -8.75 -9.49
C LEU A 203 -8.27 -9.21 -8.93
N LEU A 204 -8.71 -8.64 -7.81
CA LEU A 204 -9.91 -9.06 -7.10
C LEU A 204 -11.15 -8.23 -7.49
N ASP A 205 -11.00 -6.98 -7.91
CA ASP A 205 -12.08 -6.16 -8.48
C ASP A 205 -12.51 -6.65 -9.88
N ALA A 206 -11.64 -7.37 -10.59
CA ALA A 206 -11.92 -7.95 -11.90
C ALA A 206 -12.61 -9.34 -11.81
N SER A 207 -12.89 -9.83 -10.60
CA SER A 207 -13.55 -11.11 -10.33
C SER A 207 -15.02 -10.91 -9.97
#